data_9e7bdbe7936412407783952ddc6c1955
#
_entry.id   9e7bdbe7936412407783952ddc6c1955
#
_cell.length_a   1.000
_cell.length_b   1.000
_cell.length_c   1.000
_cell.angle_alpha   90.00
_cell.angle_beta   90.00
_cell.angle_gamma   90.00
#
_symmetry.space_group_name_H-M   'P 1'
#
loop_
_entity.id
_entity.type
_entity.pdbx_description
1 polymer ?
#
loop_
_entity_poly.entity_id
_entity_poly.type
_entity_poly.pdbx_seq_one_letter_code
_entity_poly.pdbx_strand_id
1 'polypeptide(L)'
;MRMLEEFFPEFTKKFEEIDQLYKEKRMIDEKTYQYICFAVSIKARSKPCVLKHFKGALEAGATVEELAYIFALVMREAAGADDCWTHDVIGDWREILAGNVKCDCK
;
A
#
# COMPACT_ATOMS: atom_id res chain seq x y z
N MET A 1 12.82 -9.47 -9.15
CA MET A 1 11.96 -10.30 -10.06
C MET A 1 12.79 -11.35 -10.81
N ARG A 2 13.46 -12.16 -10.03
CA ARG A 2 14.48 -13.08 -10.57
C ARG A 2 13.98 -14.04 -11.64
N MET A 3 12.80 -14.64 -11.44
CA MET A 3 12.20 -15.54 -12.42
C MET A 3 11.90 -14.80 -13.74
N LEU A 4 11.38 -13.57 -13.63
CA LEU A 4 11.06 -12.77 -14.81
C LEU A 4 12.31 -12.29 -15.55
N GLU A 5 13.38 -12.02 -14.80
CA GLU A 5 14.67 -11.63 -15.40
C GLU A 5 15.22 -12.75 -16.28
N GLU A 6 15.09 -14.01 -15.82
CA GLU A 6 15.58 -15.16 -16.57
C GLU A 6 14.65 -15.55 -17.73
N PHE A 7 13.35 -15.59 -17.49
CA PHE A 7 12.40 -16.20 -18.42
C PHE A 7 11.54 -15.21 -19.20
N PHE A 8 11.47 -13.94 -18.75
CA PHE A 8 10.70 -12.90 -19.46
C PHE A 8 11.38 -11.53 -19.28
N PRO A 9 12.62 -11.40 -19.81
CA PRO A 9 13.40 -10.17 -19.62
C PRO A 9 12.79 -8.92 -20.25
N GLU A 10 12.00 -9.08 -21.28
CA GLU A 10 11.30 -7.95 -21.93
C GLU A 10 10.34 -7.28 -20.95
N PHE A 11 9.72 -8.05 -20.07
CA PHE A 11 8.81 -7.53 -19.05
C PHE A 11 9.57 -6.71 -18.00
N THR A 12 10.67 -7.24 -17.47
CA THR A 12 11.48 -6.52 -16.48
C THR A 12 12.07 -5.23 -17.06
N LYS A 13 12.44 -5.24 -18.33
CA LYS A 13 12.93 -4.06 -19.02
C LYS A 13 11.87 -2.96 -19.05
N LYS A 14 10.61 -3.31 -19.28
CA LYS A 14 9.51 -2.35 -19.26
C LYS A 14 9.30 -1.74 -17.87
N PHE A 15 9.48 -2.51 -16.81
CA PHE A 15 9.45 -1.99 -15.44
C PHE A 15 10.58 -1.00 -15.18
N GLU A 16 11.77 -1.26 -15.68
CA GLU A 16 12.90 -0.33 -15.59
C GLU A 16 12.59 0.98 -16.30
N GLU A 17 11.94 0.91 -17.44
CA GLU A 17 11.49 2.10 -18.19
C GLU A 17 10.45 2.90 -17.41
N ILE A 18 9.53 2.22 -16.71
CA ILE A 18 8.55 2.87 -15.82
C ILE A 18 9.25 3.60 -14.68
N ASP A 19 10.21 2.96 -14.02
CA ASP A 19 10.98 3.57 -12.93
C ASP A 19 11.73 4.80 -13.41
N GLN A 20 12.30 4.74 -14.61
CA GLN A 20 13.00 5.86 -15.21
C GLN A 20 12.04 7.01 -15.52
N LEU A 21 10.85 6.72 -15.99
CA LEU A 21 9.81 7.72 -16.24
C LEU A 21 9.44 8.50 -14.96
N TYR A 22 9.28 7.80 -13.84
CA TYR A 22 8.98 8.44 -12.55
C TYR A 22 10.11 9.38 -12.12
N LYS A 23 11.34 9.03 -12.38
CA LYS A 23 12.49 9.90 -12.07
C LYS A 23 12.54 11.14 -12.96
N GLU A 24 12.28 10.97 -14.26
CA GLU A 24 12.34 12.06 -15.23
C GLU A 24 11.20 13.04 -15.11
N LYS A 25 10.01 12.56 -14.72
CA LYS A 25 8.78 13.35 -14.64
C LYS A 25 8.34 13.64 -13.21
N ARG A 26 9.29 13.77 -12.31
CA ARG A 26 9.01 14.06 -10.90
C ARG A 26 8.16 15.33 -10.77
N MET A 27 6.98 15.21 -10.16
CA MET A 27 6.01 16.30 -10.00
C MET A 27 5.86 16.77 -8.56
N ILE A 28 6.45 16.05 -7.61
CA ILE A 28 6.40 16.35 -6.18
C ILE A 28 7.81 16.32 -5.62
N ASP A 29 8.02 16.93 -4.47
CA ASP A 29 9.33 16.94 -3.86
C ASP A 29 9.74 15.54 -3.37
N GLU A 30 11.01 15.36 -3.09
CA GLU A 30 11.57 14.07 -2.70
C GLU A 30 10.98 13.57 -1.39
N LYS A 31 10.80 14.45 -0.42
CA LYS A 31 10.24 14.11 0.89
C LYS A 31 8.80 13.58 0.74
N THR A 32 7.97 14.29 -0.01
CA THR A 32 6.58 13.88 -0.28
C THR A 32 6.53 12.56 -1.03
N TYR A 33 7.40 12.40 -2.03
CA TYR A 33 7.51 11.15 -2.78
C TYR A 33 7.82 9.97 -1.85
N GLN A 34 8.80 10.13 -0.97
CA GLN A 34 9.18 9.08 -0.03
C GLN A 34 8.05 8.78 0.97
N TYR A 35 7.30 9.78 1.40
CA TYR A 35 6.14 9.59 2.27
C TYR A 35 5.06 8.74 1.61
N ILE A 36 4.73 9.05 0.38
CA ILE A 36 3.72 8.30 -0.39
C ILE A 36 4.18 6.85 -0.59
N CYS A 37 5.41 6.66 -1.01
CA CYS A 37 5.97 5.32 -1.23
C CYS A 37 6.06 4.52 0.06
N PHE A 38 6.40 5.16 1.18
CA PHE A 38 6.41 4.52 2.50
C PHE A 38 5.01 4.01 2.86
N ALA A 39 4.00 4.87 2.76
CA ALA A 39 2.60 4.50 3.06
C ALA A 39 2.11 3.36 2.17
N VAL A 40 2.35 3.45 0.87
CA VAL A 40 1.93 2.43 -0.11
C VAL A 40 2.64 1.10 0.16
N SER A 41 3.93 1.12 0.48
CA SER A 41 4.69 -0.11 0.74
C SER A 41 4.21 -0.83 2.00
N ILE A 42 3.72 -0.11 3.02
CA ILE A 42 3.10 -0.72 4.19
C ILE A 42 1.85 -1.50 3.77
N LYS A 43 0.98 -0.89 2.98
CA LYS A 43 -0.24 -1.55 2.50
C LYS A 43 0.06 -2.72 1.58
N ALA A 44 1.10 -2.61 0.77
CA ALA A 44 1.54 -3.68 -0.10
C ALA A 44 2.29 -4.80 0.63
N ARG A 45 2.58 -4.63 1.92
CA ARG A 45 3.34 -5.60 2.73
C ARG A 45 4.72 -5.90 2.16
N SER A 46 5.35 -4.89 1.56
CA SER A 46 6.68 -5.03 0.96
C SER A 46 7.75 -4.61 1.97
N LYS A 47 8.30 -5.57 2.69
CA LYS A 47 9.34 -5.31 3.70
C LYS A 47 10.52 -4.51 3.16
N PRO A 48 11.14 -4.88 2.01
CA PRO A 48 12.27 -4.11 1.50
C PRO A 48 11.89 -2.68 1.10
N CYS A 49 10.68 -2.47 0.56
CA CYS A 49 10.22 -1.14 0.16
C CYS A 49 9.93 -0.26 1.38
N VAL A 50 9.35 -0.81 2.44
CA VAL A 50 9.12 -0.08 3.70
C VAL A 50 10.44 0.46 4.25
N LEU A 51 11.46 -0.38 4.33
CA LEU A 51 12.77 0.04 4.83
C LEU A 51 13.43 1.06 3.91
N LYS A 52 13.39 0.82 2.59
CA LYS A 52 13.96 1.70 1.59
C LYS A 52 13.37 3.11 1.68
N HIS A 53 12.04 3.22 1.76
CA HIS A 53 11.39 4.52 1.77
C HIS A 53 11.42 5.20 3.14
N PHE A 54 11.50 4.43 4.22
CA PHE A 54 11.78 4.98 5.54
C PHE A 54 13.14 5.69 5.53
N LYS A 55 14.18 5.02 5.06
CA LYS A 55 15.52 5.60 4.95
C LYS A 55 15.54 6.79 3.98
N GLY A 56 14.90 6.63 2.83
CA GLY A 56 14.82 7.69 1.82
C GLY A 56 14.15 8.95 2.35
N ALA A 57 13.10 8.79 3.15
CA ALA A 57 12.41 9.92 3.78
C ALA A 57 13.31 10.65 4.77
N LEU A 58 14.05 9.91 5.61
CA LEU A 58 15.01 10.52 6.54
C LEU A 58 16.10 11.29 5.79
N GLU A 59 16.62 10.73 4.71
CA GLU A 59 17.61 11.40 3.86
C GLU A 59 17.04 12.65 3.21
N ALA A 60 15.76 12.69 2.92
CA ALA A 60 15.05 13.84 2.36
C ALA A 60 14.63 14.88 3.41
N GLY A 61 15.02 14.69 4.67
CA GLY A 61 14.75 15.63 5.74
C GLY A 61 13.55 15.34 6.62
N ALA A 62 12.95 14.15 6.48
CA ALA A 62 11.85 13.74 7.35
C ALA A 62 12.36 13.43 8.76
N THR A 63 11.47 13.55 9.73
CA THR A 63 11.72 13.10 11.09
C THR A 63 11.03 11.77 11.35
N VAL A 64 11.50 11.04 12.36
CA VAL A 64 10.86 9.79 12.77
C VAL A 64 9.41 10.06 13.23
N GLU A 65 9.19 11.20 13.89
CA GLU A 65 7.84 11.61 14.31
C GLU A 65 6.89 11.77 13.14
N GLU A 66 7.36 12.40 12.05
CA GLU A 66 6.56 12.54 10.83
C GLU A 66 6.24 11.18 10.20
N LEU A 67 7.21 10.27 10.17
CA LEU A 67 7.02 8.92 9.65
C LEU A 67 6.07 8.11 10.53
N ALA A 68 6.15 8.27 11.86
CA ALA A 68 5.21 7.65 12.78
C ALA A 68 3.77 8.15 12.54
N TYR A 69 3.61 9.43 12.27
CA TYR A 69 2.32 10.02 11.93
C TYR A 69 1.76 9.39 10.65
N ILE A 70 2.57 9.25 9.61
CA ILE A 70 2.16 8.61 8.35
C ILE A 70 1.78 7.15 8.59
N PHE A 71 2.57 6.42 9.36
CA PHE A 71 2.25 5.05 9.74
C PHE A 71 0.88 4.99 10.44
N ALA A 72 0.62 5.90 11.37
CA ALA A 72 -0.67 5.97 12.06
C ALA A 72 -1.83 6.24 11.09
N LEU A 73 -1.63 7.11 10.10
CA LEU A 73 -2.62 7.36 9.06
C LEU A 73 -2.93 6.10 8.25
N VAL A 74 -1.91 5.35 7.87
CA VAL A 74 -2.08 4.08 7.15
C VAL A 74 -2.94 3.11 7.95
N MET A 75 -2.65 2.97 9.24
CA MET A 75 -3.41 2.10 10.14
C MET A 75 -4.86 2.57 10.28
N ARG A 76 -5.09 3.87 10.39
CA ARG A 76 -6.42 4.43 10.53
C ARG A 76 -7.25 4.21 9.27
N GLU A 77 -6.67 4.41 8.11
CA GLU A 77 -7.37 4.16 6.84
C GLU A 77 -7.67 2.67 6.66
N ALA A 78 -6.76 1.80 7.05
CA ALA A 78 -6.99 0.36 7.01
C ALA A 78 -8.15 -0.04 7.94
N ALA A 79 -8.22 0.54 9.14
CA ALA A 79 -9.31 0.27 10.08
C ALA A 79 -10.66 0.70 9.52
N GLY A 80 -10.72 1.87 8.89
CA GLY A 80 -11.95 2.35 8.24
C GLY A 80 -12.39 1.46 7.09
N ALA A 81 -11.44 1.02 6.28
CA ALA A 81 -11.72 0.10 5.17
C ALA A 81 -12.23 -1.24 5.67
N ASP A 82 -11.62 -1.80 6.70
CA ASP A 82 -12.05 -3.07 7.30
C ASP A 82 -13.46 -2.96 7.90
N ASP A 83 -13.75 -1.85 8.55
CA ASP A 83 -15.07 -1.58 9.11
C ASP A 83 -16.14 -1.53 8.03
N CYS A 84 -15.94 -0.71 7.01
CA CYS A 84 -16.89 -0.57 5.91
C CYS A 84 -17.09 -1.88 5.15
N TRP A 85 -16.00 -2.54 4.81
CA TRP A 85 -16.05 -3.80 4.07
C TRP A 85 -16.80 -4.88 4.84
N THR A 86 -16.54 -4.99 6.14
CA THR A 86 -17.16 -5.98 6.99
C THR A 86 -18.67 -5.78 7.07
N HIS A 87 -19.12 -4.53 7.25
CA HIS A 87 -20.54 -4.22 7.29
C HIS A 87 -21.22 -4.44 5.94
N ASP A 88 -20.54 -4.17 4.85
CA ASP A 88 -21.10 -4.48 3.52
C ASP A 88 -21.30 -5.97 3.31
N VAL A 89 -20.37 -6.79 3.80
CA VAL A 89 -20.48 -8.26 3.68
C VAL A 89 -21.58 -8.82 4.57
N ILE A 90 -21.64 -8.39 5.81
CA ILE A 90 -22.61 -8.89 6.78
C ILE A 90 -24.02 -8.37 6.47
N GLY A 91 -24.14 -7.12 6.03
CA GLY A 91 -25.45 -6.47 5.87
C GLY A 91 -26.13 -6.25 7.21
N ASP A 92 -27.41 -6.56 7.28
CA ASP A 92 -28.15 -6.45 8.53
C ASP A 92 -28.01 -7.76 9.35
N TRP A 93 -27.18 -7.71 10.40
CA TRP A 93 -26.94 -8.86 11.26
C TRP A 93 -28.21 -9.35 11.98
N ARG A 94 -29.20 -8.48 12.16
CA ARG A 94 -30.50 -8.86 12.76
C ARG A 94 -31.26 -9.80 11.85
N GLU A 95 -31.19 -9.58 10.53
CA GLU A 95 -31.78 -10.45 9.54
C GLU A 95 -31.12 -11.84 9.56
N ILE A 96 -29.81 -11.87 9.74
CA ILE A 96 -29.08 -13.14 9.86
C ILE A 96 -29.52 -13.91 11.10
N LEU A 97 -29.64 -13.23 12.25
CA LEU A 97 -30.13 -13.87 13.49
C LEU A 97 -31.57 -14.36 13.37
N ALA A 98 -32.39 -13.68 12.60
CA ALA A 98 -33.78 -14.10 12.36
C ALA A 98 -33.91 -15.26 11.37
N GLY A 99 -32.82 -15.70 10.74
CA GLY A 99 -32.80 -16.78 9.76
C GLY A 99 -33.26 -16.38 8.37
N ASN A 100 -33.35 -15.09 8.07
CA ASN A 100 -33.84 -14.55 6.79
C ASN A 100 -32.79 -14.51 5.70
N VAL A 101 -31.52 -14.73 6.05
CA VAL A 101 -30.38 -14.70 5.12
C VAL A 101 -29.73 -16.09 5.14
N LYS A 102 -29.51 -16.64 3.95
CA LYS A 102 -28.80 -17.91 3.80
C LYS A 102 -27.36 -17.64 3.42
N CYS A 103 -26.43 -18.33 4.09
CA CYS A 103 -25.03 -18.29 3.72
C CYS A 103 -24.82 -19.17 2.49
N ASP A 104 -24.30 -18.57 1.40
CA ASP A 104 -23.92 -19.31 0.19
C ASP A 104 -22.45 -19.71 0.30
N CYS A 105 -22.14 -20.40 1.39
CA CYS A 105 -20.78 -20.86 1.69
C CYS A 105 -20.46 -22.14 0.92
N LYS A 106 -19.45 -22.07 0.09
CA LYS A 106 -18.91 -23.24 -0.59
C LYS A 106 -17.50 -23.54 -0.11
#